data_a1f2d9d62f12763cd2e9099090b4faad
#
_entry.id   a1f2d9d62f12763cd2e9099090b4faad
#
_cell.length_a   1.000
_cell.length_b   1.000
_cell.length_c   1.000
_cell.angle_alpha   90.00
_cell.angle_beta   90.00
_cell.angle_gamma   90.00
#
_symmetry.space_group_name_H-M   'P 1'
#
loop_
_entity.id
_entity.type
_entity.pdbx_description
1 polymer ?
#
loop_
_entity_poly.entity_id
_entity_poly.type
_entity_poly.pdbx_seq_one_letter_code
_entity_poly.pdbx_strand_id
1 'polypeptide(L)'
;QLYALGLTHKHLPEMKQICGLKKDPLFCPVVDDYYSGMATSILLEADMEAVHAALAGFYGEGLVHVHPPGYDGNISANAHAGSDQLELIVCGRKEQTIVTALFDNLGKGACGAAIQNMNIALGLDPLAGLHIERGK
;
A
#
# COMPACT_ATOMS: atom_id res chain seq x y z
N GLN A 1 -3.03 4.87 -18.48
CA GLN A 1 -3.06 6.28 -18.86
C GLN A 1 -2.52 7.15 -17.75
N LEU A 2 -1.47 7.95 -18.01
CA LEU A 2 -0.94 8.95 -17.06
C LEU A 2 -1.88 10.15 -16.98
N TYR A 3 -2.04 10.71 -15.78
CA TYR A 3 -2.84 11.92 -15.57
C TYR A 3 -2.20 12.82 -14.50
N ALA A 4 -2.78 13.99 -14.23
CA ALA A 4 -2.27 15.00 -13.29
C ALA A 4 -0.80 15.41 -13.55
N LEU A 5 -0.40 15.45 -14.82
CA LEU A 5 0.99 15.74 -15.23
C LEU A 5 1.46 17.17 -14.87
N GLY A 6 0.54 18.07 -14.51
CA GLY A 6 0.87 19.38 -13.95
C GLY A 6 1.35 19.36 -12.50
N LEU A 7 1.49 18.17 -11.90
CA LEU A 7 1.89 17.98 -10.50
C LEU A 7 1.02 18.77 -9.50
N THR A 8 -0.29 18.85 -9.77
CA THR A 8 -1.27 19.59 -8.97
C THR A 8 -2.42 18.72 -8.49
N HIS A 9 -2.13 17.44 -8.19
CA HIS A 9 -3.17 16.50 -7.75
C HIS A 9 -3.72 16.89 -6.36
N LYS A 10 -5.03 16.71 -6.17
CA LYS A 10 -5.75 17.05 -4.93
C LYS A 10 -5.18 16.37 -3.66
N HIS A 11 -4.55 15.22 -3.78
CA HIS A 11 -3.96 14.49 -2.65
C HIS A 11 -2.56 14.97 -2.24
N LEU A 12 -1.91 15.84 -3.01
CA LEU A 12 -0.56 16.32 -2.66
C LEU A 12 -0.51 17.05 -1.31
N PRO A 13 -1.41 18.00 -1.00
CA PRO A 13 -1.43 18.65 0.30
C PRO A 13 -1.68 17.68 1.45
N GLU A 14 -2.55 16.69 1.24
CA GLU A 14 -2.85 15.64 2.22
C GLU A 14 -1.64 14.76 2.49
N MET A 15 -0.99 14.24 1.44
CA MET A 15 0.25 13.45 1.58
C MET A 15 1.32 14.25 2.32
N LYS A 16 1.52 15.51 1.98
CA LYS A 16 2.50 16.37 2.64
C LYS A 16 2.22 16.53 4.12
N GLN A 17 0.97 16.83 4.48
CA GLN A 17 0.58 17.06 5.87
C GLN A 17 0.65 15.79 6.72
N ILE A 18 0.07 14.69 6.24
CA ILE A 18 -0.01 13.43 6.99
C ILE A 18 1.37 12.78 7.15
N CYS A 19 2.18 12.80 6.09
CA CYS A 19 3.52 12.23 6.13
C CYS A 19 4.59 13.20 6.69
N GLY A 20 4.23 14.42 7.08
CA GLY A 20 5.19 15.41 7.63
C GLY A 20 6.26 15.84 6.63
N LEU A 21 5.97 15.84 5.33
CA LEU A 21 6.95 16.16 4.30
C LEU A 21 7.24 17.66 4.24
N LYS A 22 8.52 18.01 4.09
CA LYS A 22 8.93 19.43 3.93
C LYS A 22 8.51 20.02 2.59
N LYS A 23 8.44 19.18 1.56
CA LYS A 23 8.06 19.53 0.18
C LYS A 23 6.95 18.60 -0.30
N ASP A 24 6.21 19.03 -1.32
CA ASP A 24 5.25 18.16 -1.98
C ASP A 24 5.98 16.99 -2.65
N PRO A 25 5.46 15.75 -2.53
CA PRO A 25 6.08 14.60 -3.18
C PRO A 25 5.90 14.69 -4.70
N LEU A 26 6.81 14.08 -5.45
CA LEU A 26 6.60 13.81 -6.87
C LEU A 26 5.56 12.71 -6.99
N PHE A 27 4.42 13.04 -7.54
CA PHE A 27 3.29 12.12 -7.68
C PHE A 27 2.88 11.99 -9.14
N CYS A 28 3.00 10.76 -9.65
CA CYS A 28 2.72 10.44 -11.05
C CYS A 28 1.66 9.32 -11.12
N PRO A 29 0.36 9.66 -11.04
CA PRO A 29 -0.70 8.66 -11.06
C PRO A 29 -0.94 8.08 -12.46
N VAL A 30 -1.23 6.78 -12.48
CA VAL A 30 -1.53 6.01 -13.68
C VAL A 30 -2.88 5.33 -13.50
N VAL A 31 -3.74 5.40 -14.50
CA VAL A 31 -4.98 4.60 -14.60
C VAL A 31 -4.77 3.55 -15.66
N ASP A 32 -5.17 2.31 -15.36
CA ASP A 32 -5.10 1.17 -16.27
C ASP A 32 -6.48 0.55 -16.50
N ASP A 33 -6.57 -0.42 -17.40
CA ASP A 33 -7.84 -1.02 -17.88
C ASP A 33 -8.19 -2.27 -17.05
N TYR A 34 -8.50 -2.05 -15.76
CA TYR A 34 -9.08 -3.06 -14.86
C TYR A 34 -10.03 -2.39 -13.85
N TYR A 35 -10.98 -3.17 -13.34
CA TYR A 35 -12.04 -2.65 -12.48
C TYR A 35 -11.53 -2.14 -11.13
N SER A 36 -10.69 -2.90 -10.46
CA SER A 36 -10.12 -2.54 -9.15
C SER A 36 -8.71 -3.09 -8.98
N GLY A 37 -8.01 -2.51 -8.03
CA GLY A 37 -6.62 -2.81 -7.70
C GLY A 37 -5.75 -1.55 -7.75
N MET A 38 -4.73 -1.52 -6.92
CA MET A 38 -3.78 -0.41 -6.84
C MET A 38 -2.40 -0.90 -6.43
N ALA A 39 -1.39 -0.39 -7.12
CA ALA A 39 0.01 -0.48 -6.72
C ALA A 39 0.53 0.94 -6.47
N THR A 40 0.99 1.19 -5.25
CA THR A 40 1.63 2.47 -4.89
C THR A 40 3.08 2.23 -4.57
N SER A 41 3.98 2.76 -5.39
CA SER A 41 5.42 2.60 -5.19
C SER A 41 6.06 3.89 -4.67
N ILE A 42 6.88 3.75 -3.62
CA ILE A 42 7.64 4.82 -3.01
C ILE A 42 9.11 4.51 -3.19
N LEU A 43 9.83 5.46 -3.79
CA LEU A 43 11.28 5.35 -3.99
C LEU A 43 12.00 6.08 -2.86
N LEU A 44 12.93 5.39 -2.21
CA LEU A 44 13.64 5.88 -1.03
C LEU A 44 15.15 5.79 -1.24
N GLU A 45 15.88 6.79 -0.76
CA GLU A 45 17.33 6.76 -0.56
C GLU A 45 17.60 6.14 0.82
N ALA A 46 17.47 4.81 0.91
CA ALA A 46 17.59 4.08 2.18
C ALA A 46 18.09 2.65 1.92
N ASP A 47 18.60 2.02 2.97
CA ASP A 47 18.99 0.62 2.96
C ASP A 47 17.76 -0.29 2.93
N MET A 48 17.69 -1.18 1.94
CA MET A 48 16.54 -2.06 1.71
C MET A 48 16.28 -3.00 2.88
N GLU A 49 17.32 -3.58 3.49
CA GLU A 49 17.17 -4.52 4.60
C GLU A 49 16.65 -3.79 5.84
N ALA A 50 17.13 -2.58 6.11
CA ALA A 50 16.65 -1.76 7.21
C ALA A 50 15.18 -1.34 7.03
N VAL A 51 14.78 -0.95 5.81
CA VAL A 51 13.38 -0.62 5.49
C VAL A 51 12.48 -1.84 5.64
N HIS A 52 12.90 -2.99 5.10
CA HIS A 52 12.15 -4.25 5.24
C HIS A 52 11.99 -4.62 6.72
N ALA A 53 13.07 -4.62 7.50
CA ALA A 53 13.03 -4.97 8.92
C ALA A 53 12.11 -4.05 9.73
N ALA A 54 12.13 -2.74 9.43
CA ALA A 54 11.26 -1.76 10.09
C ALA A 54 9.78 -2.03 9.79
N LEU A 55 9.43 -2.30 8.53
CA LEU A 55 8.05 -2.60 8.14
C LEU A 55 7.59 -3.96 8.69
N ALA A 56 8.41 -4.99 8.60
CA ALA A 56 8.09 -6.32 9.13
C ALA A 56 7.96 -6.31 10.66
N GLY A 57 8.75 -5.49 11.36
CA GLY A 57 8.63 -5.32 12.80
C GLY A 57 7.41 -4.52 13.24
N PHE A 58 6.91 -3.61 12.39
CA PHE A 58 5.72 -2.81 12.66
C PHE A 58 4.41 -3.55 12.32
N TYR A 59 4.37 -4.22 11.17
CA TYR A 59 3.22 -5.01 10.70
C TYR A 59 3.45 -6.49 11.02
N GLY A 60 3.02 -6.94 12.20
CA GLY A 60 3.14 -8.35 12.60
C GLY A 60 1.99 -9.20 12.08
N GLU A 61 0.84 -9.11 12.74
CA GLU A 61 -0.37 -9.87 12.38
C GLU A 61 -1.46 -8.92 11.86
N GLY A 62 -2.34 -9.43 11.00
CA GLY A 62 -3.50 -8.68 10.50
C GLY A 62 -3.62 -8.62 8.99
N LEU A 63 -4.15 -7.51 8.48
CA LEU A 63 -4.47 -7.33 7.05
C LEU A 63 -3.31 -6.77 6.22
N VAL A 64 -2.23 -6.34 6.86
CA VAL A 64 -1.03 -5.83 6.18
C VAL A 64 0.06 -6.88 6.27
N HIS A 65 0.46 -7.40 5.13
CA HIS A 65 1.50 -8.42 5.02
C HIS A 65 2.76 -7.81 4.42
N VAL A 66 3.90 -8.01 5.07
CA VAL A 66 5.20 -7.64 4.50
C VAL A 66 5.77 -8.87 3.82
N HIS A 67 5.93 -8.78 2.49
CA HIS A 67 6.49 -9.87 1.71
C HIS A 67 7.92 -10.20 2.16
N PRO A 68 8.30 -11.49 2.24
CA PRO A 68 9.69 -11.86 2.52
C PRO A 68 10.68 -11.18 1.56
N PRO A 69 11.91 -10.90 1.99
CA PRO A 69 12.91 -10.27 1.14
C PRO A 69 13.29 -11.16 -0.05
N GLY A 70 13.76 -10.53 -1.13
CA GLY A 70 14.22 -11.24 -2.33
C GLY A 70 13.15 -11.41 -3.41
N TYR A 71 12.10 -10.59 -3.39
CA TYR A 71 11.13 -10.56 -4.48
C TYR A 71 11.80 -10.10 -5.79
N ASP A 72 11.69 -10.89 -6.84
CA ASP A 72 12.26 -10.65 -8.18
C ASP A 72 11.22 -10.72 -9.31
N GLY A 73 9.94 -10.84 -8.96
CA GLY A 73 8.83 -10.97 -9.90
C GLY A 73 8.30 -9.64 -10.42
N ASN A 74 7.36 -9.75 -11.36
CA ASN A 74 6.57 -8.61 -11.82
C ASN A 74 5.39 -8.36 -10.89
N ILE A 75 5.11 -7.10 -10.60
CA ILE A 75 3.99 -6.68 -9.77
C ILE A 75 2.82 -6.30 -10.66
N SER A 76 1.68 -6.95 -10.47
CA SER A 76 0.42 -6.60 -11.11
C SER A 76 -0.42 -5.77 -10.14
N ALA A 77 -0.83 -4.57 -10.55
CA ALA A 77 -1.56 -3.66 -9.66
C ALA A 77 -2.94 -4.19 -9.24
N ASN A 78 -3.52 -5.15 -9.96
CA ASN A 78 -4.78 -5.79 -9.63
C ASN A 78 -4.64 -7.16 -8.94
N ALA A 79 -3.44 -7.51 -8.46
CA ALA A 79 -3.20 -8.81 -7.83
C ALA A 79 -4.08 -9.06 -6.60
N HIS A 80 -4.44 -8.00 -5.86
CA HIS A 80 -5.31 -8.07 -4.69
C HIS A 80 -6.74 -7.55 -4.95
N ALA A 81 -7.19 -7.52 -6.21
CA ALA A 81 -8.56 -7.11 -6.53
C ALA A 81 -9.60 -7.99 -5.82
N GLY A 82 -10.56 -7.36 -5.13
CA GLY A 82 -11.60 -8.05 -4.35
C GLY A 82 -11.16 -8.48 -2.94
N SER A 83 -9.94 -8.16 -2.51
CA SER A 83 -9.43 -8.49 -1.17
C SER A 83 -9.39 -7.24 -0.27
N ASP A 84 -9.57 -7.45 1.04
CA ASP A 84 -9.38 -6.41 2.06
C ASP A 84 -7.98 -6.46 2.70
N GLN A 85 -7.05 -7.19 2.10
CA GLN A 85 -5.66 -7.27 2.50
C GLN A 85 -4.80 -6.22 1.77
N LEU A 86 -3.64 -5.92 2.35
CA LEU A 86 -2.60 -5.11 1.75
C LEU A 86 -1.27 -5.85 1.84
N GLU A 87 -0.54 -5.90 0.75
CA GLU A 87 0.81 -6.46 0.72
C GLU A 87 1.84 -5.35 0.53
N LEU A 88 2.90 -5.39 1.31
CA LEU A 88 4.07 -4.53 1.19
C LEU A 88 5.23 -5.33 0.62
N ILE A 89 5.71 -4.94 -0.54
CA ILE A 89 6.87 -5.52 -1.21
C ILE A 89 8.02 -4.52 -1.13
N VAL A 90 9.15 -4.96 -0.55
CA VAL A 90 10.35 -4.14 -0.41
C VAL A 90 11.45 -4.71 -1.28
N CYS A 91 11.86 -3.95 -2.27
CA CYS A 91 12.90 -4.32 -3.21
C CYS A 91 13.97 -3.24 -3.28
N GLY A 92 15.16 -3.59 -3.73
CA GLY A 92 16.22 -2.62 -3.94
C GLY A 92 17.58 -3.14 -3.52
N ARG A 93 18.41 -2.21 -3.08
CA ARG A 93 19.81 -2.44 -2.68
C ARG A 93 20.17 -1.50 -1.53
N LYS A 94 21.42 -1.58 -1.07
CA LYS A 94 21.91 -0.89 0.14
C LYS A 94 21.56 0.60 0.28
N GLU A 95 21.45 1.34 -0.81
CA GLU A 95 21.20 2.80 -0.76
C GLU A 95 19.97 3.23 -1.54
N GLN A 96 19.25 2.30 -2.12
CA GLN A 96 18.08 2.58 -2.96
C GLN A 96 17.02 1.50 -2.76
N THR A 97 15.89 1.91 -2.27
CA THR A 97 14.78 1.02 -1.94
C THR A 97 13.50 1.46 -2.66
N ILE A 98 12.74 0.50 -3.11
CA ILE A 98 11.36 0.69 -3.58
C ILE A 98 10.46 -0.08 -2.61
N VAL A 99 9.52 0.61 -2.01
CA VAL A 99 8.43 0.00 -1.25
C VAL A 99 7.18 0.10 -2.09
N THR A 100 6.60 -1.04 -2.44
CA THR A 100 5.33 -1.09 -3.18
C THR A 100 4.24 -1.64 -2.29
N ALA A 101 3.16 -0.88 -2.12
CA ALA A 101 1.93 -1.34 -1.50
C ALA A 101 0.96 -1.81 -2.58
N LEU A 102 0.48 -3.06 -2.45
CA LEU A 102 -0.53 -3.67 -3.29
C LEU A 102 -1.82 -3.85 -2.50
N PHE A 103 -2.94 -3.38 -3.02
CA PHE A 103 -4.24 -3.51 -2.37
C PHE A 103 -5.38 -3.26 -3.37
N ASP A 104 -6.59 -3.65 -3.00
CA ASP A 104 -7.79 -3.22 -3.71
C ASP A 104 -8.18 -1.81 -3.27
N ASN A 105 -8.24 -0.86 -4.22
CA ASN A 105 -8.61 0.53 -3.96
C ASN A 105 -10.08 0.70 -3.54
N LEU A 106 -10.96 -0.25 -3.84
CA LEU A 106 -12.37 -0.27 -3.44
C LEU A 106 -12.61 -1.08 -2.16
N GLY A 107 -11.80 -2.12 -1.91
CA GLY A 107 -11.79 -2.94 -0.71
C GLY A 107 -10.95 -2.31 0.41
N LYS A 108 -9.70 -2.78 0.58
CA LYS A 108 -8.78 -2.26 1.63
C LYS A 108 -8.56 -0.76 1.55
N GLY A 109 -8.60 -0.17 0.36
CA GLY A 109 -8.46 1.27 0.14
C GLY A 109 -9.71 2.10 0.44
N ALA A 110 -10.87 1.48 0.67
CA ALA A 110 -12.15 2.18 0.90
C ALA A 110 -13.06 1.43 1.88
N CYS A 111 -14.01 0.61 1.39
CA CYS A 111 -15.04 -0.01 2.23
C CYS A 111 -14.46 -0.98 3.26
N GLY A 112 -13.45 -1.77 2.92
CA GLY A 112 -12.83 -2.71 3.86
C GLY A 112 -12.16 -2.01 5.03
N ALA A 113 -11.45 -0.90 4.79
CA ALA A 113 -10.88 -0.08 5.87
C ALA A 113 -11.99 0.56 6.73
N ALA A 114 -13.10 0.99 6.14
CA ALA A 114 -14.22 1.56 6.88
C ALA A 114 -14.87 0.51 7.80
N ILE A 115 -15.09 -0.72 7.31
CA ILE A 115 -15.62 -1.84 8.10
C ILE A 115 -14.66 -2.19 9.24
N GLN A 116 -13.35 -2.30 8.95
CA GLN A 116 -12.34 -2.57 9.97
C GLN A 116 -12.36 -1.53 11.08
N ASN A 117 -12.37 -0.25 10.73
CA ASN A 117 -12.42 0.84 11.70
C ASN A 117 -13.72 0.83 12.52
N MET A 118 -14.85 0.54 11.90
CA MET A 118 -16.14 0.39 12.59
C MET A 118 -16.07 -0.76 13.59
N ASN A 119 -15.56 -1.92 13.19
CA ASN A 119 -15.41 -3.08 14.08
C ASN A 119 -14.56 -2.74 15.31
N ILE A 120 -13.40 -2.09 15.09
CA ILE A 120 -12.53 -1.65 16.18
C ILE A 120 -13.26 -0.69 17.11
N ALA A 121 -13.96 0.32 16.57
CA ALA A 121 -14.69 1.31 17.37
C ALA A 121 -15.83 0.69 18.21
N LEU A 122 -16.43 -0.39 17.73
CA LEU A 122 -17.50 -1.13 18.41
C LEU A 122 -17.00 -2.27 19.31
N GLY A 123 -15.69 -2.49 19.39
CA GLY A 123 -15.10 -3.58 20.18
C GLY A 123 -15.38 -4.98 19.60
N LEU A 124 -15.66 -5.07 18.30
CA LEU A 124 -15.86 -6.32 17.59
C LEU A 124 -14.51 -6.87 17.07
N ASP A 125 -14.53 -8.11 16.55
CA ASP A 125 -13.39 -8.65 15.83
C ASP A 125 -13.05 -7.73 14.64
N PRO A 126 -11.83 -7.12 14.58
CA PRO A 126 -11.45 -6.22 13.50
C PRO A 126 -11.58 -6.79 12.10
N LEU A 127 -11.59 -8.12 11.97
CA LEU A 127 -11.64 -8.83 10.69
C LEU A 127 -13.06 -9.29 10.31
N ALA A 128 -14.05 -9.07 11.18
CA ALA A 128 -15.42 -9.51 10.93
C ALA A 128 -15.99 -8.87 9.66
N GLY A 129 -16.49 -9.70 8.74
CA GLY A 129 -17.12 -9.27 7.49
C GLY A 129 -16.15 -8.80 6.41
N LEU A 130 -14.83 -8.93 6.60
CA LEU A 130 -13.82 -8.61 5.61
C LEU A 130 -13.49 -9.81 4.72
N HIS A 131 -13.19 -9.52 3.46
CA HIS A 131 -12.77 -10.50 2.48
C HIS A 131 -11.24 -10.71 2.55
N ILE A 132 -10.84 -11.81 3.17
CA ILE A 132 -9.43 -12.15 3.39
C ILE A 132 -9.12 -13.39 2.55
N GLU A 133 -8.18 -13.26 1.61
CA GLU A 133 -7.62 -14.41 0.92
C GLU A 133 -6.76 -15.21 1.92
N ARG A 134 -7.23 -16.39 2.29
CA ARG A 134 -6.39 -17.33 3.04
C ARG A 134 -5.37 -17.89 2.06
N GLY A 135 -4.09 -17.62 2.29
CA GLY A 135 -3.01 -18.03 1.41
C GLY A 135 -3.15 -19.51 0.98
N LYS A 136 -2.90 -19.73 -0.31
CA LYS A 136 -2.77 -21.05 -0.91
C LYS A 136 -1.47 -21.71 -0.47
#